data_b7064659d2c6b698cd6df13cb4bc5e17
#
_entry.id   b7064659d2c6b698cd6df13cb4bc5e17
#
_cell.length_a   1.000
_cell.length_b   1.000
_cell.length_c   1.000
_cell.angle_alpha   90.00
_cell.angle_beta   90.00
_cell.angle_gamma   90.00
#
_symmetry.space_group_name_H-M   'P 1'
#
loop_
_entity.id
_entity.type
_entity.pdbx_description
1 polymer ?
#
loop_
_entity_poly.entity_id
_entity_poly.type
_entity_poly.pdbx_seq_one_letter_code
_entity_poly.pdbx_strand_id
1 'polypeptide(L)'
;MFIEKQIFSGTHLMIKVIQAKKILTMNPRNPIATHMSILNGRILQVGSIEKIAPVEKYALDDSFKDLIIMPGLVEGHSHLFEGTLWNKLYCGYFDRQKPDGSI
;
A
#
# COMPACT_ATOMS: atom_id res chain seq x y z
N MET A 1 -22.18 11.50 4.35
CA MET A 1 -21.11 11.76 5.34
C MET A 1 -20.89 13.27 5.37
N PHE A 2 -21.33 13.90 6.43
CA PHE A 2 -21.14 15.35 6.61
C PHE A 2 -19.71 15.58 7.06
N ILE A 3 -18.91 16.27 6.22
CA ILE A 3 -17.67 16.86 6.67
C ILE A 3 -18.07 18.15 7.40
N GLU A 4 -18.17 18.12 8.72
CA GLU A 4 -18.23 19.35 9.50
C GLU A 4 -17.05 20.22 9.09
N LYS A 5 -17.36 21.43 8.62
CA LYS A 5 -16.40 22.51 8.49
C LYS A 5 -15.84 22.81 9.89
N GLN A 6 -14.85 22.06 10.33
CA GLN A 6 -14.02 22.56 11.40
C GLN A 6 -13.19 23.69 10.83
N ILE A 7 -13.65 24.91 11.13
CA ILE A 7 -12.88 26.13 10.90
C ILE A 7 -11.70 26.08 11.88
N PHE A 8 -10.64 25.39 11.49
CA PHE A 8 -9.35 25.57 12.12
C PHE A 8 -8.69 26.77 11.45
N SER A 9 -8.47 27.81 12.24
CA SER A 9 -7.74 29.00 11.82
C SER A 9 -6.38 28.59 11.21
N GLY A 10 -6.19 28.87 9.92
CA GLY A 10 -4.88 29.06 9.31
C GLY A 10 -4.29 27.92 8.48
N THR A 11 -4.71 26.67 8.56
CA THR A 11 -4.25 25.60 7.68
C THR A 11 -5.43 25.01 6.92
N HIS A 12 -5.58 25.41 5.66
CA HIS A 12 -6.45 24.69 4.73
C HIS A 12 -5.90 23.27 4.59
N LEU A 13 -6.61 22.31 5.17
CA LEU A 13 -6.34 20.89 4.92
C LEU A 13 -6.63 20.62 3.44
N MET A 14 -5.58 20.57 2.64
CA MET A 14 -5.70 20.33 1.22
C MET A 14 -5.76 18.84 0.96
N ILE A 15 -6.80 18.40 0.26
CA ILE A 15 -6.86 17.03 -0.23
C ILE A 15 -5.81 16.87 -1.32
N LYS A 16 -5.00 15.83 -1.18
CA LYS A 16 -4.04 15.42 -2.20
C LYS A 16 -4.65 14.31 -3.04
N VAL A 17 -4.65 14.47 -4.36
CA VAL A 17 -5.06 13.43 -5.30
C VAL A 17 -3.82 12.89 -5.99
N ILE A 18 -3.57 11.60 -5.84
CA ILE A 18 -2.48 10.91 -6.51
C ILE A 18 -3.03 10.29 -7.80
N GLN A 19 -2.35 10.55 -8.91
CA GLN A 19 -2.56 9.89 -10.18
C GLN A 19 -1.52 8.80 -10.40
N ALA A 20 -1.98 7.60 -10.79
CA ALA A 20 -1.12 6.48 -11.14
C ALA A 20 -1.55 5.84 -12.45
N LYS A 21 -0.64 5.11 -13.11
CA LYS A 21 -0.98 4.28 -14.26
C LYS A 21 -2.03 3.24 -13.91
N LYS A 22 -1.89 2.63 -12.74
CA LYS A 22 -2.80 1.64 -12.21
C LYS A 22 -2.68 1.59 -10.69
N ILE A 23 -3.80 1.52 -10.01
CA ILE A 23 -3.89 1.26 -8.58
C ILE A 23 -4.61 -0.06 -8.39
N LEU A 24 -3.94 -1.05 -7.78
CA LEU A 24 -4.54 -2.32 -7.42
C LEU A 24 -5.26 -2.13 -6.08
N THR A 25 -6.58 -2.16 -6.11
CA THR A 25 -7.39 -1.80 -4.94
C THR A 25 -7.63 -2.95 -3.97
N MET A 26 -7.41 -4.19 -4.41
CA MET A 26 -7.78 -5.42 -3.71
C MET A 26 -9.29 -5.53 -3.43
N ASN A 27 -10.09 -4.71 -4.07
CA ASN A 27 -11.54 -4.76 -4.00
C ASN A 27 -12.10 -5.49 -5.24
N PRO A 28 -12.74 -6.66 -5.09
CA PRO A 28 -13.26 -7.43 -6.24
C PRO A 28 -14.27 -6.66 -7.11
N ARG A 29 -14.99 -5.71 -6.53
CA ARG A 29 -15.99 -4.92 -7.26
C ARG A 29 -15.36 -3.78 -8.08
N ASN A 30 -14.16 -3.36 -7.72
CA ASN A 30 -13.43 -2.30 -8.43
C ASN A 30 -11.92 -2.58 -8.30
N PRO A 31 -11.40 -3.61 -8.98
CA PRO A 31 -10.05 -4.12 -8.75
C PRO A 31 -8.95 -3.16 -9.19
N ILE A 32 -9.26 -2.26 -10.13
CA ILE A 32 -8.28 -1.34 -10.71
C ILE A 32 -8.84 0.09 -10.68
N ALA A 33 -8.02 1.01 -10.23
CA ALA A 33 -8.27 2.44 -10.26
C ALA A 33 -7.09 3.19 -10.87
N THR A 34 -7.22 4.50 -11.06
CA THR A 34 -6.16 5.38 -11.58
C THR A 34 -5.86 6.55 -10.65
N HIS A 35 -6.77 6.85 -9.73
CA HIS A 35 -6.64 7.98 -8.82
C HIS A 35 -7.00 7.58 -7.40
N MET A 36 -6.37 8.23 -6.42
CA MET A 36 -6.79 8.14 -5.02
C MET A 36 -6.64 9.51 -4.35
N SER A 37 -7.59 9.83 -3.48
CA SER A 37 -7.55 11.02 -2.66
C SER A 37 -7.07 10.71 -1.25
N ILE A 38 -6.23 11.58 -0.73
CA ILE A 38 -5.60 11.45 0.59
C ILE A 38 -5.83 12.73 1.38
N LEU A 39 -6.19 12.57 2.63
CA LEU A 39 -6.29 13.63 3.62
C LEU A 39 -5.68 13.16 4.93
N ASN A 40 -4.79 13.94 5.50
CA ASN A 40 -4.12 13.64 6.77
C ASN A 40 -3.48 12.24 6.82
N GLY A 41 -2.84 11.83 5.72
CA GLY A 41 -2.20 10.52 5.64
C GLY A 41 -3.16 9.33 5.50
N ARG A 42 -4.47 9.58 5.33
CA ARG A 42 -5.48 8.54 5.13
C ARG A 42 -6.09 8.61 3.75
N ILE A 43 -6.31 7.46 3.15
CA ILE A 43 -7.01 7.34 1.87
C ILE A 43 -8.50 7.62 2.12
N LEU A 44 -9.06 8.61 1.41
CA LEU A 44 -10.47 8.93 1.44
C LEU A 44 -11.24 8.16 0.38
N GLN A 45 -10.71 8.12 -0.83
CA GLN A 45 -11.38 7.53 -1.98
C GLN A 45 -10.38 6.98 -2.98
N VAL A 46 -10.75 5.92 -3.67
CA VAL A 46 -9.98 5.32 -4.76
C VAL A 46 -10.91 5.07 -5.94
N GLY A 47 -10.49 5.48 -7.13
CA GLY A 47 -11.33 5.32 -8.33
C GLY A 47 -10.77 6.02 -9.55
N SER A 48 -11.66 6.50 -10.40
CA SER A 48 -11.33 7.40 -11.51
C SER A 48 -11.38 8.86 -11.06
N ILE A 49 -10.80 9.76 -11.86
CA ILE A 49 -10.81 11.20 -11.52
C ILE A 49 -12.23 11.74 -11.40
N GLU A 50 -13.16 11.28 -12.21
CA GLU A 50 -14.55 11.74 -12.20
C GLU A 50 -15.27 11.38 -10.88
N LYS A 51 -14.87 10.27 -10.25
CA LYS A 51 -15.42 9.86 -8.96
C LYS A 51 -14.83 10.64 -7.78
N ILE A 52 -13.60 11.12 -7.95
CA ILE A 52 -12.83 11.82 -6.91
C ILE A 52 -13.01 13.33 -7.01
N ALA A 53 -13.20 13.86 -8.22
CA ALA A 53 -13.27 15.28 -8.54
C ALA A 53 -14.46 16.10 -7.98
N PRO A 54 -15.52 15.54 -7.34
CA PRO A 54 -16.49 16.37 -6.64
C PRO A 54 -15.94 17.16 -5.45
N VAL A 55 -14.66 17.04 -5.18
CA VAL A 55 -13.96 17.78 -4.13
C VAL A 55 -13.54 19.14 -4.68
N GLU A 56 -14.03 20.20 -4.08
CA GLU A 56 -13.88 21.58 -4.60
C GLU A 56 -12.45 22.07 -4.75
N LYS A 57 -11.51 21.55 -3.95
CA LYS A 57 -10.09 21.91 -4.01
C LYS A 57 -9.22 20.72 -3.66
N TYR A 58 -8.32 20.36 -4.55
CA TYR A 58 -7.30 19.34 -4.32
C TYR A 58 -6.00 19.70 -5.03
N ALA A 59 -4.91 19.17 -4.53
CA ALA A 59 -3.62 19.19 -5.21
C ALA A 59 -3.43 17.86 -5.95
N LEU A 60 -3.19 17.92 -7.26
CA LEU A 60 -2.89 16.73 -8.06
C LEU A 60 -1.39 16.43 -7.98
N ASP A 61 -1.08 15.20 -7.66
CA ASP A 61 0.27 14.64 -7.69
C ASP A 61 0.34 13.58 -8.81
N ASP A 62 0.96 13.92 -9.92
CA ASP A 62 1.12 13.06 -11.09
C ASP A 62 2.49 12.34 -11.14
N SER A 63 3.28 12.45 -10.08
CA SER A 63 4.61 11.82 -10.01
C SER A 63 4.57 10.30 -10.16
N PHE A 64 3.41 9.68 -9.92
CA PHE A 64 3.20 8.24 -10.04
C PHE A 64 2.45 7.82 -11.31
N LYS A 65 2.18 8.75 -12.24
CA LYS A 65 1.32 8.50 -13.42
C LYS A 65 1.73 7.32 -14.29
N ASP A 66 3.01 7.00 -14.31
CA ASP A 66 3.57 5.88 -15.08
C ASP A 66 3.82 4.62 -14.24
N LEU A 67 3.50 4.67 -12.95
CA LEU A 67 3.76 3.61 -11.97
C LEU A 67 2.48 2.87 -11.58
N ILE A 68 2.67 1.65 -11.09
CA ILE A 68 1.62 0.85 -10.49
C ILE A 68 1.70 1.02 -8.97
N ILE A 69 0.58 1.37 -8.36
CA ILE A 69 0.44 1.45 -6.90
C ILE A 69 -0.34 0.23 -6.42
N MET A 70 0.10 -0.37 -5.34
CA MET A 70 -0.57 -1.48 -4.67
C MET A 70 -0.44 -1.32 -3.16
N PRO A 71 -1.33 -1.95 -2.37
CA PRO A 71 -1.16 -2.02 -0.92
C PRO A 71 0.18 -2.64 -0.53
N GLY A 72 0.74 -2.19 0.58
CA GLY A 72 1.93 -2.82 1.16
C GLY A 72 1.67 -4.29 1.47
N LEU A 73 2.70 -5.10 1.36
CA LEU A 73 2.61 -6.51 1.68
C LEU A 73 2.42 -6.70 3.17
N VAL A 74 1.43 -7.50 3.54
CA VAL A 74 1.17 -7.90 4.93
C VAL A 74 1.54 -9.35 5.08
N GLU A 75 2.50 -9.62 5.95
CA GLU A 75 2.97 -10.97 6.24
C GLU A 75 2.43 -11.42 7.59
N GLY A 76 1.56 -12.45 7.58
CA GLY A 76 0.99 -13.02 8.79
C GLY A 76 1.89 -14.05 9.45
N HIS A 77 2.75 -14.71 8.69
CA HIS A 77 3.71 -15.70 9.17
C HIS A 77 4.82 -15.89 8.15
N SER A 78 6.05 -15.58 8.52
CA SER A 78 7.21 -15.70 7.63
C SER A 78 8.47 -16.12 8.36
N HIS A 79 9.28 -16.90 7.67
CA HIS A 79 10.61 -17.31 8.09
C HIS A 79 11.70 -16.76 7.14
N LEU A 80 11.50 -15.55 6.64
CA LEU A 80 12.36 -14.93 5.64
C LEU A 80 13.85 -14.91 6.06
N PHE A 81 14.11 -14.51 7.29
CA PHE A 81 15.49 -14.49 7.81
C PHE A 81 16.05 -15.89 8.03
N GLU A 82 15.23 -16.79 8.56
CA GLU A 82 15.63 -18.19 8.76
C GLU A 82 15.95 -18.88 7.44
N GLY A 83 15.08 -18.71 6.42
CA GLY A 83 15.31 -19.27 5.09
C GLY A 83 16.60 -18.79 4.45
N THR A 84 16.98 -17.53 4.66
CA THR A 84 18.24 -16.97 4.15
C THR A 84 19.45 -17.55 4.89
N LEU A 85 19.35 -17.74 6.19
CA LEU A 85 20.40 -18.35 7.02
C LEU A 85 20.53 -19.85 6.70
N TRP A 86 19.42 -20.57 6.52
CA TRP A 86 19.44 -22.01 6.25
C TRP A 86 20.06 -22.36 4.91
N ASN A 87 19.97 -21.51 3.92
CA ASN A 87 20.66 -21.70 2.65
C ASN A 87 22.19 -21.68 2.76
N LYS A 88 22.72 -21.10 3.84
CA LYS A 88 24.18 -21.01 4.05
C LYS A 88 24.69 -21.86 5.21
N LEU A 89 23.93 -21.92 6.28
CA LEU A 89 24.32 -22.65 7.49
C LEU A 89 23.06 -23.10 8.23
N TYR A 90 22.62 -24.31 7.93
CA TYR A 90 21.46 -24.85 8.62
C TYR A 90 21.87 -25.39 10.00
N CYS A 91 21.27 -24.79 11.04
CA CYS A 91 21.44 -25.21 12.44
C CYS A 91 20.13 -25.74 13.04
N GLY A 92 19.18 -26.14 12.20
CA GLY A 92 17.85 -26.53 12.61
C GLY A 92 17.73 -27.95 13.16
N TYR A 93 16.53 -28.28 13.59
CA TYR A 93 16.20 -29.59 14.18
C TYR A 93 16.14 -30.73 13.14
N PHE A 94 15.69 -30.41 11.92
CA PHE A 94 15.28 -31.44 10.94
C PHE A 94 16.41 -32.02 10.11
N ASP A 95 17.56 -31.41 10.03
CA ASP A 95 18.67 -31.87 9.16
C ASP A 95 20.00 -31.85 9.90
N ARG A 96 20.05 -32.63 10.94
CA ARG A 96 21.26 -32.74 11.79
C ARG A 96 22.19 -33.88 11.42
N GLN A 97 21.72 -34.75 10.56
CA GLN A 97 22.54 -35.90 10.13
C GLN A 97 23.11 -35.63 8.74
N LYS A 98 24.41 -35.83 8.60
CA LYS A 98 25.02 -35.90 7.29
C LYS A 98 24.52 -37.13 6.53
N PRO A 99 24.73 -37.23 5.21
CA PRO A 99 24.33 -38.39 4.42
C PRO A 99 24.94 -39.72 4.90
N ASP A 100 26.06 -39.65 5.60
CA ASP A 100 26.75 -40.80 6.20
C ASP A 100 26.22 -41.19 7.59
N GLY A 101 25.19 -40.50 8.09
CA GLY A 101 24.61 -40.75 9.41
C GLY A 101 25.34 -40.11 10.58
N SER A 102 26.42 -39.36 10.35
CA SER A 102 27.11 -38.60 11.40
C SER A 102 26.40 -37.30 11.72
N ILE A 103 26.58 -36.79 12.95
CA ILE A 103 26.02 -35.50 13.42
C ILE A 103 27.04 -34.40 13.13
#